data_f2965003d83a708877771d7438f4b882
#
_entry.id   f2965003d83a708877771d7438f4b882
#
_cell.length_a   1.000
_cell.length_b   1.000
_cell.length_c   1.000
_cell.angle_alpha   90.00
_cell.angle_beta   90.00
_cell.angle_gamma   90.00
#
_symmetry.space_group_name_H-M   'P 1'
#
loop_
_entity.id
_entity.type
_entity.pdbx_description
1 polymer ?
#
loop_
_entity_poly.entity_id
_entity_poly.type
_entity_poly.pdbx_seq_one_letter_code
_entity_poly.pdbx_strand_id
1 'polypeptide(L)'
;MQYHLDRVSTGDPAISQPSGAIHGATDAVDVLIVGCGPAGLTLAAQLAQFPDISTRIFESKSGPLEIGQADGIACRSVEMFEAFGFAEKVLKEAYWVNEVAFWRPNENGTGLRRADRIQDVEDYLSEMPHVILSQARVHDFYLEIMRNSASRLEPDYSRELIGLTTDPGADYPTTATFRGPNGETEIIRARYVVGCDGARSKVRKAMGHDLKGEAARQLWGVMDILAITDFPDIRLKAAIQSADQGSILIIPREGGYLVRLYI
;
A
#
# COMPACT_ATOMS: atom_id res chain seq x y z
N MET A 1 -0.50 17.00 9.57
CA MET A 1 -1.26 16.28 8.54
C MET A 1 -1.91 17.32 7.65
N GLN A 2 -1.37 17.55 6.45
CA GLN A 2 -2.05 18.42 5.48
C GLN A 2 -2.99 17.53 4.68
N TYR A 3 -4.25 17.50 5.07
CA TYR A 3 -5.29 16.93 4.25
C TYR A 3 -5.59 17.92 3.12
N HIS A 4 -5.32 17.54 1.89
CA HIS A 4 -5.90 18.22 0.77
C HIS A 4 -7.40 17.89 0.75
N LEU A 5 -8.24 18.91 0.80
CA LEU A 5 -9.71 18.79 0.76
C LEU A 5 -10.18 18.09 -0.53
N ASP A 6 -9.40 18.18 -1.60
CA ASP A 6 -9.64 17.49 -2.87
C ASP A 6 -8.64 16.34 -3.01
N ARG A 7 -9.05 15.16 -2.57
CA ARG A 7 -8.23 13.94 -2.55
C ARG A 7 -7.73 13.51 -3.93
N VAL A 8 -8.43 13.85 -4.98
CA VAL A 8 -8.11 13.47 -6.36
C VAL A 8 -8.55 14.56 -7.31
N SER A 9 -7.64 15.03 -8.18
CA SER A 9 -8.00 15.97 -9.26
C SER A 9 -8.87 15.26 -10.31
N THR A 10 -9.75 16.03 -10.94
CA THR A 10 -10.40 15.60 -12.18
C THR A 10 -9.33 15.22 -13.21
N GLY A 11 -9.59 14.21 -14.01
CA GLY A 11 -8.66 13.76 -15.04
C GLY A 11 -8.18 14.90 -15.92
N ASP A 12 -6.91 14.83 -16.38
CA ASP A 12 -6.33 15.83 -17.26
C ASP A 12 -7.20 15.99 -18.53
N PRO A 13 -7.77 17.19 -18.78
CA PRO A 13 -8.61 17.42 -19.95
C PRO A 13 -7.85 17.31 -21.28
N ALA A 14 -6.51 17.40 -21.26
CA ALA A 14 -5.67 17.21 -22.45
C ALA A 14 -5.57 15.74 -22.87
N ILE A 15 -5.88 14.80 -21.97
CA ILE A 15 -5.92 13.38 -22.32
C ILE A 15 -7.29 13.08 -22.92
N SER A 16 -7.32 12.85 -24.23
CA SER A 16 -8.52 12.42 -24.92
C SER A 16 -9.11 11.18 -24.26
N GLN A 17 -10.42 11.19 -23.96
CA GLN A 17 -11.08 9.97 -23.53
C GLN A 17 -10.97 8.95 -24.67
N PRO A 18 -10.55 7.70 -24.40
CA PRO A 18 -10.57 6.68 -25.43
C PRO A 18 -12.00 6.54 -25.93
N SER A 19 -12.17 6.55 -27.25
CA SER A 19 -13.44 6.24 -27.90
C SER A 19 -13.77 4.79 -27.58
N GLY A 20 -14.62 4.58 -26.58
CA GLY A 20 -14.96 3.24 -26.07
C GLY A 20 -14.49 2.96 -24.65
N ALA A 21 -14.23 3.97 -23.81
CA ALA A 21 -14.09 3.77 -22.38
C ALA A 21 -15.34 3.04 -21.87
N ILE A 22 -15.17 1.73 -21.64
CA ILE A 22 -16.23 0.83 -21.20
C ILE A 22 -16.43 1.06 -19.70
N HIS A 23 -17.00 2.22 -19.34
CA HIS A 23 -17.63 2.45 -18.04
C HIS A 23 -19.08 1.96 -18.03
N GLY A 24 -19.39 0.97 -18.89
CA GLY A 24 -20.63 0.23 -18.86
C GLY A 24 -20.32 -1.17 -18.33
N ALA A 25 -21.23 -1.74 -17.56
CA ALA A 25 -21.16 -3.08 -16.99
C ALA A 25 -20.87 -4.15 -18.08
N THR A 26 -19.60 -4.29 -18.47
CA THR A 26 -19.19 -5.44 -19.29
C THR A 26 -18.96 -6.61 -18.36
N ASP A 27 -19.72 -7.67 -18.58
CA ASP A 27 -19.57 -8.93 -17.85
C ASP A 27 -18.25 -9.67 -18.18
N ALA A 28 -17.38 -9.08 -19.02
CA ALA A 28 -16.12 -9.67 -19.44
C ALA A 28 -15.01 -8.62 -19.61
N VAL A 29 -13.80 -8.92 -19.11
CA VAL A 29 -12.62 -8.05 -19.16
C VAL A 29 -11.35 -8.88 -19.45
N ASP A 30 -10.32 -8.21 -19.96
CA ASP A 30 -9.02 -8.88 -20.15
C ASP A 30 -8.36 -9.16 -18.79
N VAL A 31 -8.34 -8.18 -17.89
CA VAL A 31 -7.71 -8.30 -16.57
C VAL A 31 -8.67 -7.86 -15.47
N LEU A 32 -8.92 -8.76 -14.52
CA LEU A 32 -9.65 -8.46 -13.29
C LEU A 32 -8.68 -8.52 -12.11
N ILE A 33 -8.55 -7.40 -11.40
CA ILE A 33 -7.73 -7.29 -10.19
C ILE A 33 -8.63 -7.39 -8.97
N VAL A 34 -8.33 -8.27 -8.04
CA VAL A 34 -9.07 -8.45 -6.79
C VAL A 34 -8.25 -7.91 -5.63
N GLY A 35 -8.70 -6.80 -5.04
CA GLY A 35 -8.04 -6.09 -3.94
C GLY A 35 -7.36 -4.80 -4.37
N CYS A 36 -7.69 -3.70 -3.69
CA CYS A 36 -7.22 -2.34 -3.94
C CYS A 36 -6.15 -1.90 -2.94
N GLY A 37 -5.34 -2.85 -2.45
CA GLY A 37 -4.14 -2.56 -1.66
C GLY A 37 -2.97 -2.10 -2.55
N PRO A 38 -1.78 -1.83 -1.96
CA PRO A 38 -0.62 -1.35 -2.72
C PRO A 38 -0.28 -2.20 -3.95
N ALA A 39 -0.35 -3.54 -3.82
CA ALA A 39 -0.08 -4.44 -4.93
C ALA A 39 -1.09 -4.30 -6.09
N GLY A 40 -2.40 -4.26 -5.76
CA GLY A 40 -3.46 -4.10 -6.76
C GLY A 40 -3.40 -2.74 -7.44
N LEU A 41 -3.17 -1.68 -6.68
CA LEU A 41 -3.04 -0.32 -7.22
C LEU A 41 -1.82 -0.15 -8.11
N THR A 42 -0.68 -0.75 -7.76
CA THR A 42 0.52 -0.73 -8.61
C THR A 42 0.23 -1.36 -9.97
N LEU A 43 -0.41 -2.53 -9.97
CA LEU A 43 -0.80 -3.19 -11.21
C LEU A 43 -1.87 -2.40 -11.99
N ALA A 44 -2.88 -1.90 -11.28
CA ALA A 44 -3.95 -1.11 -11.89
C ALA A 44 -3.44 0.18 -12.52
N ALA A 45 -2.55 0.92 -11.85
CA ALA A 45 -1.94 2.13 -12.37
C ALA A 45 -1.09 1.86 -13.62
N GLN A 46 -0.40 0.71 -13.66
CA GLN A 46 0.35 0.28 -14.85
C GLN A 46 -0.60 -0.04 -16.01
N LEU A 47 -1.62 -0.88 -15.77
CA LEU A 47 -2.58 -1.27 -16.81
C LEU A 47 -3.45 -0.12 -17.29
N ALA A 48 -3.70 0.87 -16.43
CA ALA A 48 -4.46 2.06 -16.79
C ALA A 48 -3.83 2.90 -17.92
N GLN A 49 -2.55 2.71 -18.21
CA GLN A 49 -1.87 3.35 -19.35
C GLN A 49 -2.17 2.67 -20.68
N PHE A 50 -2.81 1.49 -20.69
CA PHE A 50 -3.09 0.69 -21.87
C PHE A 50 -4.61 0.58 -22.10
N PRO A 51 -5.22 1.55 -22.82
CA PRO A 51 -6.67 1.57 -23.01
C PRO A 51 -7.21 0.39 -23.82
N ASP A 52 -6.34 -0.30 -24.56
CA ASP A 52 -6.72 -1.50 -25.33
C ASP A 52 -6.82 -2.77 -24.47
N ILE A 53 -6.36 -2.70 -23.20
CA ILE A 53 -6.50 -3.78 -22.23
C ILE A 53 -7.65 -3.43 -21.29
N SER A 54 -8.79 -4.08 -21.49
CA SER A 54 -9.93 -3.87 -20.61
C SER A 54 -9.62 -4.39 -19.19
N THR A 55 -9.56 -3.46 -18.22
CA THR A 55 -9.16 -3.76 -16.84
C THR A 55 -10.23 -3.29 -15.87
N ARG A 56 -10.58 -4.12 -14.88
CA ARG A 56 -11.34 -3.72 -13.69
C ARG A 56 -10.59 -4.09 -12.42
N ILE A 57 -10.77 -3.29 -11.38
CA ILE A 57 -10.21 -3.55 -10.04
C ILE A 57 -11.32 -3.47 -9.00
N PHE A 58 -11.48 -4.54 -8.22
CA PHE A 58 -12.54 -4.71 -7.23
C PHE A 58 -11.98 -4.70 -5.82
N GLU A 59 -12.66 -4.00 -4.93
CA GLU A 59 -12.32 -3.90 -3.52
C GLU A 59 -13.53 -4.22 -2.63
N SER A 60 -13.31 -5.05 -1.63
CA SER A 60 -14.36 -5.45 -0.68
C SER A 60 -14.78 -4.36 0.29
N LYS A 61 -13.89 -3.40 0.57
CA LYS A 61 -14.19 -2.23 1.40
C LYS A 61 -15.07 -1.23 0.65
N SER A 62 -15.76 -0.37 1.40
CA SER A 62 -16.73 0.58 0.87
C SER A 62 -16.12 1.82 0.22
N GLY A 63 -14.81 2.00 0.30
CA GLY A 63 -14.12 3.18 -0.24
C GLY A 63 -12.60 3.08 -0.16
N PRO A 64 -11.90 4.15 -0.52
CA PRO A 64 -10.46 4.26 -0.44
C PRO A 64 -9.92 3.99 0.95
N LEU A 65 -8.65 3.61 1.03
CA LEU A 65 -7.98 3.38 2.30
C LEU A 65 -7.82 4.70 3.07
N GLU A 66 -8.40 4.77 4.27
CA GLU A 66 -8.30 5.94 5.15
C GLU A 66 -7.20 5.78 6.21
N ILE A 67 -7.01 4.56 6.71
CA ILE A 67 -6.03 4.23 7.75
C ILE A 67 -5.13 3.12 7.23
N GLY A 68 -3.85 3.45 7.01
CA GLY A 68 -2.82 2.49 6.60
C GLY A 68 -2.36 1.61 7.76
N GLN A 69 -1.89 0.40 7.42
CA GLN A 69 -1.30 -0.55 8.38
C GLN A 69 0.23 -0.48 8.40
N ALA A 70 0.83 0.01 7.33
CA ALA A 70 2.27 0.15 7.17
C ALA A 70 2.60 1.52 6.60
N ASP A 71 3.77 2.05 6.94
CA ASP A 71 4.18 3.40 6.54
C ASP A 71 5.60 3.46 5.98
N GLY A 72 6.42 2.43 6.26
CA GLY A 72 7.79 2.34 5.74
C GLY A 72 7.80 1.98 4.25
N ILE A 73 8.49 2.79 3.46
CA ILE A 73 8.59 2.64 2.01
C ILE A 73 10.07 2.58 1.66
N ALA A 74 10.54 1.41 1.26
CA ALA A 74 11.93 1.22 0.86
C ALA A 74 12.27 2.03 -0.40
N CYS A 75 13.55 2.38 -0.55
CA CYS A 75 14.09 3.10 -1.71
C CYS A 75 13.62 2.49 -3.05
N ARG A 76 13.61 1.16 -3.18
CA ARG A 76 13.12 0.45 -4.37
C ARG A 76 11.67 0.79 -4.74
N SER A 77 10.80 0.97 -3.75
CA SER A 77 9.41 1.38 -4.00
C SER A 77 9.31 2.84 -4.41
N VAL A 78 10.19 3.70 -3.90
CA VAL A 78 10.25 5.11 -4.32
C VAL A 78 10.74 5.23 -5.77
N GLU A 79 11.71 4.40 -6.19
CA GLU A 79 12.10 4.28 -7.61
C GLU A 79 10.92 3.89 -8.51
N MET A 80 10.07 2.97 -8.06
CA MET A 80 8.84 2.65 -8.80
C MET A 80 7.90 3.86 -8.87
N PHE A 81 7.75 4.63 -7.79
CA PHE A 81 6.93 5.84 -7.79
C PHE A 81 7.46 6.89 -8.76
N GLU A 82 8.78 6.95 -8.97
CA GLU A 82 9.39 7.79 -9.99
C GLU A 82 8.96 7.36 -11.39
N ALA A 83 8.95 6.06 -11.67
CA ALA A 83 8.46 5.52 -12.95
C ALA A 83 6.96 5.82 -13.18
N PHE A 84 6.16 5.93 -12.13
CA PHE A 84 4.76 6.37 -12.18
C PHE A 84 4.59 7.90 -12.18
N GLY A 85 5.65 8.69 -11.98
CA GLY A 85 5.64 10.15 -12.01
C GLY A 85 5.11 10.83 -10.75
N PHE A 86 5.08 10.15 -9.59
CA PHE A 86 4.65 10.76 -8.33
C PHE A 86 5.65 10.68 -7.17
N ALA A 87 6.90 10.21 -7.42
CA ALA A 87 7.92 10.12 -6.37
C ALA A 87 8.18 11.48 -5.71
N GLU A 88 8.22 12.58 -6.47
CA GLU A 88 8.43 13.92 -5.91
C GLU A 88 7.35 14.28 -4.88
N LYS A 89 6.08 13.95 -5.15
CA LYS A 89 4.98 14.17 -4.20
C LYS A 89 5.20 13.38 -2.91
N VAL A 90 5.60 12.11 -3.03
CA VAL A 90 5.91 11.24 -1.88
C VAL A 90 7.08 11.83 -1.09
N LEU A 91 8.19 12.16 -1.73
CA LEU A 91 9.40 12.68 -1.10
C LEU A 91 9.17 14.00 -0.37
N LYS A 92 8.27 14.83 -0.88
CA LYS A 92 7.92 16.12 -0.28
C LYS A 92 7.06 15.99 0.98
N GLU A 93 6.19 14.99 1.04
CA GLU A 93 5.29 14.76 2.18
C GLU A 93 5.89 13.82 3.23
N ALA A 94 6.75 12.90 2.83
CA ALA A 94 7.28 11.84 3.68
C ALA A 94 8.35 12.32 4.67
N TYR A 95 8.53 11.55 5.74
CA TYR A 95 9.72 11.63 6.57
C TYR A 95 10.83 10.75 5.94
N TRP A 96 12.03 11.30 5.79
CA TRP A 96 13.19 10.57 5.24
C TRP A 96 13.96 9.87 6.34
N VAL A 97 14.13 8.57 6.22
CA VAL A 97 14.93 7.77 7.15
C VAL A 97 16.38 7.75 6.65
N ASN A 98 17.17 8.71 7.11
CA ASN A 98 18.59 8.76 6.72
C ASN A 98 19.47 7.88 7.61
N GLU A 99 19.13 7.79 8.88
CA GLU A 99 19.93 7.11 9.89
C GLU A 99 19.04 6.33 10.86
N VAL A 100 19.61 5.28 11.44
CA VAL A 100 19.02 4.47 12.50
C VAL A 100 19.92 4.52 13.74
N ALA A 101 19.32 4.87 14.88
CA ALA A 101 20.01 4.86 16.16
C ALA A 101 19.70 3.57 16.93
N PHE A 102 20.72 2.98 17.54
CA PHE A 102 20.60 1.79 18.37
C PHE A 102 20.93 2.14 19.81
N TRP A 103 19.99 1.89 20.71
CA TRP A 103 20.12 2.11 22.14
C TRP A 103 20.10 0.79 22.88
N ARG A 104 21.06 0.61 23.78
CA ARG A 104 21.24 -0.62 24.58
C ARG A 104 21.48 -0.27 26.04
N PRO A 105 21.30 -1.23 26.96
CA PRO A 105 21.68 -1.03 28.35
C PRO A 105 23.14 -0.58 28.48
N ASN A 106 23.40 0.32 29.40
CA ASN A 106 24.77 0.64 29.80
C ASN A 106 25.44 -0.56 30.50
N GLU A 107 26.74 -0.49 30.76
CA GLU A 107 27.53 -1.58 31.37
C GLU A 107 27.00 -1.97 32.77
N ASN A 108 26.38 -1.04 33.47
CA ASN A 108 25.83 -1.27 34.82
C ASN A 108 24.37 -1.75 34.77
N GLY A 109 23.75 -1.85 33.62
CA GLY A 109 22.35 -2.27 33.45
C GLY A 109 21.29 -1.30 33.99
N THR A 110 21.69 -0.12 34.48
CA THR A 110 20.77 0.83 35.15
C THR A 110 20.25 1.95 34.26
N GLY A 111 20.66 2.00 33.00
CA GLY A 111 20.25 3.03 32.05
C GLY A 111 20.56 2.61 30.63
N LEU A 112 20.28 3.49 29.71
CA LEU A 112 20.49 3.27 28.28
C LEU A 112 21.62 4.16 27.75
N ARG A 113 22.38 3.63 26.81
CA ARG A 113 23.36 4.41 26.02
C ARG A 113 23.10 4.21 24.53
N ARG A 114 23.37 5.23 23.74
CA ARG A 114 23.44 5.06 22.28
C ARG A 114 24.66 4.17 21.98
N ALA A 115 24.38 2.97 21.50
CA ALA A 115 25.40 1.99 21.15
C ALA A 115 25.96 2.24 19.75
N ASP A 116 25.05 2.67 18.81
CA ASP A 116 25.43 2.90 17.44
C ASP A 116 24.46 3.88 16.75
N ARG A 117 24.91 4.46 15.64
CA ARG A 117 24.14 5.27 14.71
C ARG A 117 24.67 5.01 13.32
N ILE A 118 23.86 4.40 12.49
CA ILE A 118 24.25 3.95 11.17
C ILE A 118 23.38 4.59 10.09
N GLN A 119 23.89 4.71 8.89
CA GLN A 119 23.14 5.08 7.70
C GLN A 119 22.09 3.99 7.39
N ASP A 120 20.86 4.37 7.01
CA ASP A 120 19.79 3.40 6.75
C ASP A 120 19.89 2.76 5.36
N VAL A 121 20.23 3.55 4.34
CA VAL A 121 20.46 3.08 2.96
C VAL A 121 21.93 3.24 2.63
N GLU A 122 22.59 2.16 2.21
CA GLU A 122 24.01 2.17 1.84
C GLU A 122 24.27 3.08 0.64
N ASP A 123 25.44 3.71 0.61
CA ASP A 123 25.88 4.54 -0.53
C ASP A 123 25.86 3.73 -1.82
N TYR A 124 25.47 4.37 -2.91
CA TYR A 124 25.40 3.80 -4.25
C TYR A 124 24.35 2.68 -4.46
N LEU A 125 23.56 2.36 -3.45
CA LEU A 125 22.48 1.38 -3.58
C LEU A 125 21.27 1.95 -4.33
N SER A 126 20.91 3.20 -4.05
CA SER A 126 19.80 3.90 -4.69
C SER A 126 19.99 5.42 -4.57
N GLU A 127 19.50 6.16 -5.56
CA GLU A 127 19.35 7.63 -5.48
C GLU A 127 18.13 8.03 -4.63
N MET A 128 17.25 7.07 -4.33
CA MET A 128 16.03 7.30 -3.56
C MET A 128 16.21 6.90 -2.08
N PRO A 129 15.67 7.69 -1.14
CA PRO A 129 15.74 7.35 0.28
C PRO A 129 14.70 6.29 0.67
N HIS A 130 14.91 5.64 1.82
CA HIS A 130 13.84 5.01 2.57
C HIS A 130 12.99 6.10 3.24
N VAL A 131 11.68 6.03 3.11
CA VAL A 131 10.77 7.06 3.63
C VAL A 131 9.64 6.48 4.45
N ILE A 132 9.05 7.31 5.30
CA ILE A 132 7.84 7.00 6.07
C ILE A 132 6.73 7.94 5.58
N LEU A 133 5.66 7.34 5.09
CA LEU A 133 4.45 8.05 4.67
C LEU A 133 3.23 7.16 4.89
N SER A 134 2.13 7.76 5.29
CA SER A 134 0.86 7.03 5.44
C SER A 134 0.51 6.24 4.18
N GLN A 135 0.21 4.95 4.34
CA GLN A 135 -0.23 4.09 3.25
C GLN A 135 -1.47 4.63 2.52
N ALA A 136 -2.37 5.30 3.25
CA ALA A 136 -3.54 5.94 2.67
C ALA A 136 -3.14 7.05 1.68
N ARG A 137 -2.06 7.78 1.98
CA ARG A 137 -1.55 8.83 1.10
C ARG A 137 -0.95 8.29 -0.19
N VAL A 138 -0.22 7.17 -0.10
CA VAL A 138 0.28 6.45 -1.29
C VAL A 138 -0.89 5.92 -2.14
N HIS A 139 -1.93 5.41 -1.48
CA HIS A 139 -3.17 4.99 -2.13
C HIS A 139 -3.78 6.13 -2.95
N ASP A 140 -3.89 7.34 -2.37
CA ASP A 140 -4.41 8.53 -3.07
C ASP A 140 -3.60 8.86 -4.33
N PHE A 141 -2.26 8.78 -4.28
CA PHE A 141 -1.41 9.04 -5.45
C PHE A 141 -1.65 8.02 -6.58
N TYR A 142 -1.81 6.76 -6.26
CA TYR A 142 -2.15 5.76 -7.27
C TYR A 142 -3.53 6.01 -7.90
N LEU A 143 -4.54 6.34 -7.09
CA LEU A 143 -5.87 6.70 -7.59
C LEU A 143 -5.81 7.92 -8.51
N GLU A 144 -5.00 8.92 -8.17
CA GLU A 144 -4.77 10.10 -9.02
C GLU A 144 -4.18 9.69 -10.37
N ILE A 145 -3.12 8.85 -10.39
CA ILE A 145 -2.51 8.35 -11.62
C ILE A 145 -3.52 7.58 -12.47
N MET A 146 -4.28 6.66 -11.86
CA MET A 146 -5.27 5.87 -12.56
C MET A 146 -6.38 6.74 -13.18
N ARG A 147 -6.88 7.72 -12.43
CA ARG A 147 -7.92 8.66 -12.89
C ARG A 147 -7.42 9.58 -14.00
N ASN A 148 -6.14 9.95 -13.99
CA ASN A 148 -5.51 10.78 -15.00
C ASN A 148 -4.92 9.98 -16.17
N SER A 149 -5.05 8.65 -16.17
CA SER A 149 -4.57 7.77 -17.23
C SER A 149 -5.45 7.76 -18.47
N ALA A 150 -4.96 7.12 -19.52
CA ALA A 150 -5.72 6.97 -20.77
C ALA A 150 -7.05 6.22 -20.59
N SER A 151 -7.08 5.18 -19.75
CA SER A 151 -8.29 4.40 -19.50
C SER A 151 -9.22 4.98 -18.43
N ARG A 152 -8.78 6.01 -17.68
CA ARG A 152 -9.56 6.61 -16.57
C ARG A 152 -10.03 5.57 -15.55
N LEU A 153 -9.19 4.61 -15.25
CA LEU A 153 -9.53 3.47 -14.40
C LEU A 153 -9.85 3.91 -12.96
N GLU A 154 -10.98 3.46 -12.46
CA GLU A 154 -11.42 3.66 -11.08
C GLU A 154 -11.76 2.32 -10.42
N PRO A 155 -11.51 2.16 -9.11
CA PRO A 155 -11.88 0.93 -8.40
C PRO A 155 -13.38 0.82 -8.19
N ASP A 156 -13.89 -0.41 -8.32
CA ASP A 156 -15.24 -0.81 -7.91
C ASP A 156 -15.21 -1.23 -6.43
N TYR A 157 -15.69 -0.39 -5.54
CA TYR A 157 -15.74 -0.65 -4.10
C TYR A 157 -16.97 -1.49 -3.70
N SER A 158 -16.94 -2.02 -2.46
CA SER A 158 -17.99 -2.89 -1.92
C SER A 158 -18.26 -4.13 -2.79
N ARG A 159 -17.20 -4.70 -3.34
CA ARG A 159 -17.24 -5.91 -4.18
C ARG A 159 -16.41 -7.01 -3.53
N GLU A 160 -17.09 -7.89 -2.79
CA GLU A 160 -16.46 -9.00 -2.09
C GLU A 160 -16.43 -10.25 -2.95
N LEU A 161 -15.24 -10.78 -3.28
CA LEU A 161 -15.13 -12.05 -3.99
C LEU A 161 -15.73 -13.19 -3.14
N ILE A 162 -16.70 -13.92 -3.71
CA ILE A 162 -17.35 -15.07 -3.07
C ILE A 162 -17.17 -16.38 -3.83
N GLY A 163 -16.75 -16.32 -5.11
CA GLY A 163 -16.50 -17.50 -5.93
C GLY A 163 -15.54 -17.21 -7.08
N LEU A 164 -14.77 -18.23 -7.46
CA LEU A 164 -13.86 -18.19 -8.61
C LEU A 164 -13.85 -19.58 -9.25
N THR A 165 -14.14 -19.65 -10.54
CA THR A 165 -14.10 -20.90 -11.32
C THR A 165 -13.35 -20.68 -12.62
N THR A 166 -12.75 -21.72 -13.17
CA THR A 166 -11.99 -21.66 -14.42
C THR A 166 -12.48 -22.72 -15.40
N ASP A 167 -12.77 -22.28 -16.63
CA ASP A 167 -13.07 -23.13 -17.80
C ASP A 167 -12.01 -22.83 -18.88
N PRO A 168 -10.98 -23.68 -19.03
CA PRO A 168 -9.89 -23.43 -19.97
C PRO A 168 -10.28 -23.37 -21.43
N GLY A 169 -11.49 -23.82 -21.80
CA GLY A 169 -11.98 -23.81 -23.18
C GLY A 169 -12.68 -22.52 -23.61
N ALA A 170 -12.91 -21.58 -22.67
CA ALA A 170 -13.62 -20.34 -22.96
C ALA A 170 -12.65 -19.20 -23.34
N ASP A 171 -13.13 -18.21 -24.14
CA ASP A 171 -12.36 -16.99 -24.47
C ASP A 171 -12.01 -16.16 -23.23
N TYR A 172 -12.88 -16.17 -22.23
CA TYR A 172 -12.69 -15.61 -20.90
C TYR A 172 -12.77 -16.76 -19.88
N PRO A 173 -11.64 -17.45 -19.64
CA PRO A 173 -11.64 -18.75 -18.94
C PRO A 173 -11.98 -18.64 -17.46
N THR A 174 -11.84 -17.46 -16.84
CA THR A 174 -12.07 -17.31 -15.41
C THR A 174 -13.37 -16.55 -15.14
N THR A 175 -14.23 -17.15 -14.34
CA THR A 175 -15.46 -16.52 -13.86
C THR A 175 -15.33 -16.20 -12.38
N ALA A 176 -15.39 -14.93 -12.04
CA ALA A 176 -15.36 -14.42 -10.68
C ALA A 176 -16.74 -13.94 -10.26
N THR A 177 -17.18 -14.38 -9.10
CA THR A 177 -18.48 -14.03 -8.51
C THR A 177 -18.25 -13.12 -7.31
N PHE A 178 -18.90 -11.97 -7.30
CA PHE A 178 -18.81 -10.98 -6.23
C PHE A 178 -20.16 -10.77 -5.57
N ARG A 179 -20.10 -10.41 -4.29
CA ARG A 179 -21.23 -9.86 -3.54
C ARG A 179 -21.11 -8.35 -3.53
N GLY A 180 -22.12 -7.65 -4.02
CA GLY A 180 -22.23 -6.21 -4.02
C GLY A 180 -22.75 -5.64 -2.69
N PRO A 181 -22.86 -4.29 -2.59
CA PRO A 181 -23.17 -3.59 -1.34
C PRO A 181 -24.55 -3.91 -0.76
N ASN A 182 -25.54 -4.25 -1.60
CA ASN A 182 -26.91 -4.58 -1.19
C ASN A 182 -27.15 -6.10 -1.13
N GLY A 183 -26.07 -6.90 -1.24
CA GLY A 183 -26.15 -8.36 -1.25
C GLY A 183 -26.43 -9.00 -2.61
N GLU A 184 -26.53 -8.18 -3.66
CA GLU A 184 -26.66 -8.65 -5.04
C GLU A 184 -25.38 -9.39 -5.49
N THR A 185 -25.58 -10.29 -6.46
CA THR A 185 -24.47 -11.03 -7.06
C THR A 185 -24.07 -10.39 -8.38
N GLU A 186 -22.79 -10.08 -8.55
CA GLU A 186 -22.17 -9.62 -9.79
C GLU A 186 -21.21 -10.69 -10.30
N ILE A 187 -21.31 -11.05 -11.58
CA ILE A 187 -20.47 -12.07 -12.21
C ILE A 187 -19.63 -11.40 -13.28
N ILE A 188 -18.31 -11.57 -13.19
CA ILE A 188 -17.35 -11.05 -14.17
C ILE A 188 -16.53 -12.21 -14.73
N ARG A 189 -16.47 -12.29 -16.05
CA ARG A 189 -15.58 -13.19 -16.78
C ARG A 189 -14.29 -12.46 -17.12
N ALA A 190 -13.17 -13.12 -16.98
CA ALA A 190 -11.88 -12.50 -17.27
C ALA A 190 -10.93 -13.47 -17.98
N ARG A 191 -10.03 -12.92 -18.82
CA ARG A 191 -8.92 -13.69 -19.35
C ARG A 191 -7.90 -13.99 -18.26
N TYR A 192 -7.63 -12.99 -17.41
CA TYR A 192 -6.74 -13.09 -16.27
C TYR A 192 -7.38 -12.53 -15.01
N VAL A 193 -7.27 -13.25 -13.91
CA VAL A 193 -7.65 -12.76 -12.58
C VAL A 193 -6.40 -12.70 -11.72
N VAL A 194 -6.11 -11.51 -11.16
CA VAL A 194 -4.94 -11.27 -10.32
C VAL A 194 -5.39 -11.01 -8.89
N GLY A 195 -5.03 -11.92 -7.98
CA GLY A 195 -5.33 -11.82 -6.55
C GLY A 195 -4.36 -10.90 -5.83
N CYS A 196 -4.81 -9.71 -5.48
CA CYS A 196 -4.12 -8.70 -4.68
C CYS A 196 -4.81 -8.46 -3.34
N ASP A 197 -5.61 -9.42 -2.87
CA ASP A 197 -6.51 -9.37 -1.72
C ASP A 197 -5.83 -9.74 -0.37
N GLY A 198 -4.51 -9.69 -0.34
CA GLY A 198 -3.67 -9.66 0.86
C GLY A 198 -3.53 -10.99 1.60
N ALA A 199 -3.19 -10.90 2.88
CA ALA A 199 -2.81 -12.06 3.70
C ALA A 199 -3.94 -13.10 3.83
N ARG A 200 -5.20 -12.67 3.82
CA ARG A 200 -6.39 -13.54 3.91
C ARG A 200 -7.03 -13.80 2.55
N SER A 201 -6.24 -13.83 1.49
CA SER A 201 -6.65 -13.92 0.10
C SER A 201 -7.70 -15.01 -0.14
N LYS A 202 -8.84 -14.59 -0.70
CA LYS A 202 -9.90 -15.48 -1.19
C LYS A 202 -9.56 -16.07 -2.55
N VAL A 203 -8.82 -15.31 -3.39
CA VAL A 203 -8.30 -15.81 -4.67
C VAL A 203 -7.39 -17.00 -4.41
N ARG A 204 -6.42 -16.90 -3.49
CA ARG A 204 -5.52 -18.00 -3.12
C ARG A 204 -6.30 -19.24 -2.67
N LYS A 205 -7.33 -19.06 -1.83
CA LYS A 205 -8.18 -20.17 -1.37
C LYS A 205 -8.97 -20.80 -2.51
N ALA A 206 -9.52 -20.00 -3.41
CA ALA A 206 -10.25 -20.50 -4.57
C ALA A 206 -9.37 -21.30 -5.54
N MET A 207 -8.07 -20.99 -5.59
CA MET A 207 -7.06 -21.75 -6.34
C MET A 207 -6.61 -23.04 -5.62
N GLY A 208 -7.16 -23.36 -4.44
CA GLY A 208 -6.79 -24.52 -3.66
C GLY A 208 -5.45 -24.39 -2.93
N HIS A 209 -4.94 -23.17 -2.76
CA HIS A 209 -3.66 -22.92 -2.10
C HIS A 209 -3.84 -22.37 -0.68
N ASP A 210 -3.04 -22.88 0.24
CA ASP A 210 -2.97 -22.40 1.62
C ASP A 210 -1.62 -21.78 1.92
N LEU A 211 -1.64 -20.83 2.88
CA LEU A 211 -0.43 -20.26 3.44
C LEU A 211 0.17 -21.29 4.43
N LYS A 212 1.38 -21.76 4.16
CA LYS A 212 2.11 -22.66 5.05
C LYS A 212 3.14 -21.86 5.84
N GLY A 213 3.30 -22.18 7.11
CA GLY A 213 4.27 -21.53 8.00
C GLY A 213 3.84 -21.60 9.45
N GLU A 214 4.67 -21.06 10.33
CA GLU A 214 4.42 -20.97 11.76
C GLU A 214 3.98 -19.54 12.12
N ALA A 215 2.95 -19.44 12.95
CA ALA A 215 2.55 -18.16 13.52
C ALA A 215 3.46 -17.84 14.70
N ALA A 216 4.17 -16.72 14.65
CA ALA A 216 5.06 -16.28 15.72
C ALA A 216 4.32 -15.99 17.04
N ARG A 217 2.99 -15.76 16.99
CA ARG A 217 2.11 -15.47 18.14
C ARG A 217 2.64 -14.35 19.05
N GLN A 218 3.36 -13.41 18.45
CA GLN A 218 3.86 -12.23 19.14
C GLN A 218 2.85 -11.10 18.96
N LEU A 219 2.52 -10.44 20.06
CA LEU A 219 1.72 -9.23 20.05
C LEU A 219 2.65 -8.03 19.86
N TRP A 220 2.23 -7.12 19.02
CA TRP A 220 2.89 -5.83 18.81
C TRP A 220 1.91 -4.72 19.18
N GLY A 221 2.29 -3.89 20.15
CA GLY A 221 1.62 -2.62 20.39
C GLY A 221 2.09 -1.59 19.38
N VAL A 222 1.17 -0.90 18.73
CA VAL A 222 1.48 0.18 17.79
C VAL A 222 0.66 1.41 18.14
N MET A 223 1.33 2.55 18.37
CA MET A 223 0.65 3.81 18.64
C MET A 223 1.35 4.99 17.97
N ASP A 224 0.56 5.93 17.49
CA ASP A 224 1.03 7.22 16.99
C ASP A 224 0.80 8.28 18.07
N ILE A 225 1.86 9.01 18.43
CA ILE A 225 1.85 9.99 19.50
C ILE A 225 2.46 11.33 19.09
N LEU A 226 2.01 12.38 19.74
CA LEU A 226 2.70 13.67 19.78
C LEU A 226 3.53 13.69 21.05
N ALA A 227 4.82 13.37 20.93
CA ALA A 227 5.68 13.19 22.10
C ALA A 227 6.19 14.52 22.67
N ILE A 228 6.07 14.68 23.97
CA ILE A 228 6.85 15.67 24.75
C ILE A 228 7.91 14.87 25.49
N THR A 229 9.18 15.01 25.09
CA THR A 229 10.27 14.17 25.59
C THR A 229 11.61 14.87 25.44
N ASP A 230 12.55 14.51 26.27
CA ASP A 230 13.96 14.88 26.18
C ASP A 230 14.82 13.80 25.52
N PHE A 231 14.20 12.73 25.00
CA PHE A 231 14.90 11.67 24.28
C PHE A 231 15.59 12.25 23.02
N PRO A 232 16.93 12.21 22.94
CA PRO A 232 17.68 12.98 21.94
C PRO A 232 17.43 12.49 20.49
N ASP A 233 17.10 11.21 20.32
CA ASP A 233 16.89 10.60 19.00
C ASP A 233 15.40 10.43 18.64
N ILE A 234 14.51 11.22 19.27
CA ILE A 234 13.06 11.14 18.99
C ILE A 234 12.71 11.39 17.53
N ARG A 235 13.58 12.07 16.79
CA ARG A 235 13.44 12.36 15.35
C ARG A 235 14.30 11.48 14.46
N LEU A 236 14.83 10.38 15.00
CA LEU A 236 15.48 9.31 14.24
C LEU A 236 14.66 8.02 14.36
N LYS A 237 14.77 7.14 13.37
CA LYS A 237 14.39 5.75 13.56
C LYS A 237 15.29 5.18 14.64
N ALA A 238 14.75 4.73 15.75
CA ALA A 238 15.54 4.30 16.89
C ALA A 238 15.06 2.95 17.42
N ALA A 239 15.96 1.98 17.46
CA ALA A 239 15.75 0.68 18.10
C ALA A 239 16.32 0.73 19.53
N ILE A 240 15.45 0.60 20.52
CA ILE A 240 15.79 0.67 21.93
C ILE A 240 15.57 -0.70 22.54
N GLN A 241 16.61 -1.28 23.10
CA GLN A 241 16.55 -2.54 23.83
C GLN A 241 16.83 -2.25 25.31
N SER A 242 15.90 -2.65 26.20
CA SER A 242 16.14 -2.59 27.64
C SER A 242 16.84 -3.87 28.13
N ALA A 243 17.29 -3.87 29.38
CA ALA A 243 17.91 -5.05 29.97
C ALA A 243 16.89 -6.17 30.23
N ASP A 244 15.67 -5.82 30.61
CA ASP A 244 14.65 -6.75 31.14
C ASP A 244 13.20 -6.43 30.73
N GLN A 245 12.95 -5.25 30.12
CA GLN A 245 11.60 -4.78 29.79
C GLN A 245 11.26 -4.91 28.29
N GLY A 246 12.06 -5.60 27.50
CA GLY A 246 11.83 -5.79 26.08
C GLY A 246 12.43 -4.69 25.20
N SER A 247 11.79 -4.42 24.07
CA SER A 247 12.31 -3.50 23.07
C SER A 247 11.23 -2.56 22.56
N ILE A 248 11.63 -1.35 22.21
CA ILE A 248 10.80 -0.34 21.56
C ILE A 248 11.46 0.08 20.26
N LEU A 249 10.66 0.15 19.19
CA LEU A 249 11.07 0.79 17.96
C LEU A 249 10.35 2.13 17.83
N ILE A 250 11.11 3.20 17.69
CA ILE A 250 10.62 4.55 17.42
C ILE A 250 10.77 4.83 15.95
N ILE A 251 9.71 5.29 15.31
CA ILE A 251 9.73 5.72 13.92
C ILE A 251 9.09 7.10 13.82
N PRO A 252 9.85 8.15 13.46
CA PRO A 252 9.25 9.44 13.15
C PRO A 252 8.31 9.32 11.96
N ARG A 253 7.22 10.06 12.03
CA ARG A 253 6.21 10.12 10.98
C ARG A 253 6.30 11.44 10.21
N GLU A 254 5.57 11.49 9.12
CA GLU A 254 5.33 12.70 8.35
C GLU A 254 4.78 13.85 9.22
N GLY A 255 4.91 15.09 8.76
CA GLY A 255 4.42 16.29 9.45
C GLY A 255 5.32 16.83 10.55
N GLY A 256 6.48 16.20 10.84
CA GLY A 256 7.52 16.72 11.74
C GLY A 256 7.28 16.55 13.24
N TYR A 257 6.08 16.19 13.69
CA TYR A 257 5.72 16.09 15.11
C TYR A 257 5.31 14.70 15.54
N LEU A 258 4.70 13.95 14.65
CA LEU A 258 4.16 12.62 14.94
C LEU A 258 5.28 11.59 15.03
N VAL A 259 5.14 10.68 15.98
CA VAL A 259 6.08 9.57 16.21
C VAL A 259 5.28 8.29 16.39
N ARG A 260 5.69 7.23 15.74
CA ARG A 260 5.13 5.89 15.94
C ARG A 260 6.02 5.08 16.86
N LEU A 261 5.40 4.46 17.85
CA LEU A 261 6.02 3.49 18.74
C LEU A 261 5.53 2.08 18.40
N TYR A 262 6.47 1.14 18.34
CA TYR A 262 6.21 -0.29 18.31
C TYR A 262 6.77 -0.90 19.59
N ILE A 263 5.92 -1.61 20.31
CA ILE A 263 6.23 -2.20 21.62
C ILE A 263 5.91 -3.69 21.59
#